data_907f470dbded40d61c451280f6457bae
#
_entry.id   907f470dbded40d61c451280f6457bae
#
_cell.length_a   1.000
_cell.length_b   1.000
_cell.length_c   1.000
_cell.angle_alpha   90.00
_cell.angle_beta   90.00
_cell.angle_gamma   90.00
#
_symmetry.space_group_name_H-M   'P 1'
#
loop_
_entity.id
_entity.type
_entity.pdbx_description
1 polymer ?
#
loop_
_entity_poly.entity_id
_entity_poly.type
_entity_poly.pdbx_seq_one_letter_code
_entity_poly.pdbx_strand_id
1 'polypeptide(L)'
;MHRKKFKKEYIETELKKVGGKIGKRIKIYLIGGCSMIYRDAKTATKDIDAVVMHSSDLISLVKALKTLGYHEVKELPEDYQKLGASVVLRNNDDFQCDIFYRQVCNNLIVSNGMIKRAEFLGSFGKIDIYLISSEDVFLFKSITEREADLDDMRMLIERGLNWSVVSNECKSQDKKKIWETFLLSKLEELKNRFGIVTPIYKDIKKTAEDEMIKDMFLSIIKDGKTFNEIADYVKKTLNYSESWIRKELEKLVKGDIIKKEKDGRACKYSVRK
;
A
#
# COMPACT_ATOMS: atom_id res chain seq x y z
N MET A 1 -9.73 5.45 -23.70
CA MET A 1 -8.64 5.79 -24.64
C MET A 1 -7.37 5.06 -24.22
N HIS A 2 -6.76 4.24 -25.08
CA HIS A 2 -5.52 3.52 -24.70
C HIS A 2 -4.33 4.49 -24.77
N ARG A 3 -3.75 4.86 -23.62
CA ARG A 3 -2.51 5.63 -23.55
C ARG A 3 -1.34 4.84 -24.14
N LYS A 4 -0.42 5.56 -24.80
CA LYS A 4 0.81 5.01 -25.36
C LYS A 4 1.66 4.35 -24.29
N LYS A 5 2.39 3.29 -24.66
CA LYS A 5 3.36 2.61 -23.77
C LYS A 5 4.78 2.97 -24.23
N PHE A 6 5.66 3.12 -23.26
CA PHE A 6 7.06 3.53 -23.46
C PHE A 6 8.01 2.45 -22.98
N LYS A 7 9.05 2.20 -23.73
CA LYS A 7 10.10 1.25 -23.41
C LYS A 7 11.17 1.88 -22.50
N LYS A 8 12.05 1.05 -21.96
CA LYS A 8 13.15 1.43 -21.06
C LYS A 8 14.00 2.58 -21.59
N GLU A 9 14.36 2.56 -22.87
CA GLU A 9 15.23 3.56 -23.51
C GLU A 9 14.62 4.97 -23.48
N TYR A 10 13.31 5.07 -23.70
CA TYR A 10 12.60 6.34 -23.59
C TYR A 10 12.61 6.86 -22.16
N ILE A 11 12.32 5.98 -21.19
CA ILE A 11 12.31 6.31 -19.76
C ILE A 11 13.67 6.84 -19.33
N GLU A 12 14.75 6.17 -19.70
CA GLU A 12 16.13 6.59 -19.39
C GLU A 12 16.47 7.94 -20.01
N THR A 13 16.01 8.20 -21.24
CA THR A 13 16.20 9.49 -21.90
C THR A 13 15.50 10.61 -21.11
N GLU A 14 14.26 10.40 -20.71
CA GLU A 14 13.52 11.39 -19.91
C GLU A 14 14.17 11.60 -18.54
N LEU A 15 14.58 10.54 -17.85
CA LEU A 15 15.27 10.62 -16.56
C LEU A 15 16.59 11.42 -16.67
N LYS A 16 17.37 11.24 -17.75
CA LYS A 16 18.59 12.01 -18.02
C LYS A 16 18.29 13.50 -18.23
N LYS A 17 17.24 13.81 -19.01
CA LYS A 17 16.81 15.20 -19.23
C LYS A 17 16.42 15.86 -17.90
N VAL A 18 15.59 15.18 -17.10
CA VAL A 18 15.12 15.68 -15.80
C VAL A 18 16.31 15.87 -14.85
N GLY A 19 17.20 14.89 -14.74
CA GLY A 19 18.38 14.95 -13.88
C GLY A 19 19.34 16.07 -14.25
N GLY A 20 19.40 16.46 -15.54
CA GLY A 20 20.16 17.63 -16.02
C GLY A 20 19.56 18.98 -15.58
N LYS A 21 18.28 19.02 -15.19
CA LYS A 21 17.60 20.23 -14.71
C LYS A 21 17.55 20.35 -13.19
N ILE A 22 17.92 19.30 -12.46
CA ILE A 22 17.93 19.30 -11.00
C ILE A 22 19.12 20.11 -10.47
N GLY A 23 18.86 21.04 -9.54
CA GLY A 23 19.89 21.92 -8.96
C GLY A 23 20.81 21.20 -7.98
N LYS A 24 20.27 20.41 -7.05
CA LYS A 24 20.98 19.60 -6.06
C LYS A 24 20.65 18.12 -6.25
N ARG A 25 21.55 17.23 -5.81
CA ARG A 25 21.31 15.78 -5.90
C ARG A 25 20.11 15.38 -5.06
N ILE A 26 19.22 14.57 -5.64
CA ILE A 26 18.03 14.01 -5.00
C ILE A 26 17.98 12.49 -5.18
N LYS A 27 17.20 11.82 -4.33
CA LYS A 27 16.91 10.39 -4.44
C LYS A 27 15.45 10.18 -4.81
N ILE A 28 15.20 9.31 -5.79
CA ILE A 28 13.85 8.86 -6.13
C ILE A 28 13.77 7.34 -6.10
N TYR A 29 12.62 6.83 -5.71
CA TYR A 29 12.32 5.41 -5.65
C TYR A 29 11.27 5.07 -6.70
N LEU A 30 11.64 4.28 -7.70
CA LEU A 30 10.72 3.82 -8.72
C LEU A 30 9.88 2.66 -8.18
N ILE A 31 8.58 2.76 -8.39
CA ILE A 31 7.58 1.77 -8.03
C ILE A 31 6.81 1.32 -9.27
N GLY A 32 5.76 0.54 -9.10
CA GLY A 32 4.79 0.21 -10.15
C GLY A 32 5.41 -0.46 -11.38
N GLY A 33 4.84 -0.15 -12.54
CA GLY A 33 5.24 -0.73 -13.83
C GLY A 33 6.67 -0.39 -14.22
N CYS A 34 7.16 0.79 -13.84
CA CYS A 34 8.52 1.23 -14.15
C CYS A 34 9.56 0.36 -13.43
N SER A 35 9.37 0.07 -12.12
CA SER A 35 10.24 -0.85 -11.38
C SER A 35 10.25 -2.26 -12.00
N MET A 36 9.12 -2.72 -12.52
CA MET A 36 9.00 -4.02 -13.19
C MET A 36 9.76 -4.08 -14.53
N ILE A 37 9.83 -2.98 -15.29
CA ILE A 37 10.62 -2.91 -16.54
C ILE A 37 12.11 -3.11 -16.26
N TYR A 38 12.65 -2.44 -15.26
CA TYR A 38 14.07 -2.59 -14.91
C TYR A 38 14.44 -3.95 -14.33
N ARG A 39 13.45 -4.77 -13.98
CA ARG A 39 13.61 -6.18 -13.58
C ARG A 39 13.18 -7.16 -14.69
N ASP A 40 13.01 -6.68 -15.92
CA ASP A 40 12.57 -7.47 -17.08
C ASP A 40 11.22 -8.18 -16.89
N ALA A 41 10.42 -7.74 -15.89
CA ALA A 41 9.09 -8.26 -15.65
C ALA A 41 8.04 -7.64 -16.58
N LYS A 42 8.36 -6.51 -17.22
CA LYS A 42 7.55 -5.84 -18.24
C LYS A 42 8.43 -5.30 -19.35
N THR A 43 7.86 -5.19 -20.56
CA THR A 43 8.57 -4.62 -21.73
C THR A 43 8.31 -3.12 -21.92
N ALA A 44 7.20 -2.61 -21.39
CA ALA A 44 6.83 -1.20 -21.52
C ALA A 44 5.82 -0.79 -20.42
N THR A 45 5.79 0.52 -20.09
CA THR A 45 4.82 1.14 -19.18
C THR A 45 4.25 2.41 -19.80
N LYS A 46 3.14 2.92 -19.23
CA LYS A 46 2.50 4.17 -19.65
C LYS A 46 3.06 5.40 -18.92
N ASP A 47 3.70 5.18 -17.78
CA ASP A 47 4.03 6.17 -16.78
C ASP A 47 5.29 5.79 -15.99
N ILE A 48 5.86 6.78 -15.33
CA ILE A 48 6.81 6.60 -14.22
C ILE A 48 6.05 6.88 -12.92
N ASP A 49 6.03 5.88 -12.03
CA ASP A 49 5.61 6.05 -10.65
C ASP A 49 6.85 6.25 -9.79
N ALA A 50 7.03 7.44 -9.21
CA ALA A 50 8.21 7.82 -8.44
C ALA A 50 7.85 8.30 -7.03
N VAL A 51 8.51 7.75 -6.02
CA VAL A 51 8.36 8.20 -4.63
C VAL A 51 9.57 9.03 -4.23
N VAL A 52 9.31 10.15 -3.56
CA VAL A 52 10.33 10.98 -2.89
C VAL A 52 10.08 11.02 -1.39
N MET A 53 11.15 11.04 -0.60
CA MET A 53 11.09 11.01 0.86
C MET A 53 11.21 12.38 1.51
N HIS A 54 11.60 13.42 0.74
CA HIS A 54 11.74 14.80 1.22
C HIS A 54 10.91 15.76 0.37
N SER A 55 10.20 16.68 1.01
CA SER A 55 9.39 17.70 0.33
C SER A 55 10.22 18.59 -0.59
N SER A 56 11.47 18.89 -0.20
CA SER A 56 12.41 19.62 -1.05
C SER A 56 12.74 18.90 -2.36
N ASP A 57 12.75 17.56 -2.35
CA ASP A 57 13.02 16.75 -3.53
C ASP A 57 11.80 16.71 -4.45
N LEU A 58 10.59 16.65 -3.87
CA LEU A 58 9.33 16.81 -4.60
C LEU A 58 9.31 18.14 -5.36
N ILE A 59 9.57 19.26 -4.67
CA ILE A 59 9.57 20.60 -5.28
C ILE A 59 10.61 20.68 -6.41
N SER A 60 11.82 20.15 -6.17
CA SER A 60 12.91 20.16 -7.16
C SER A 60 12.55 19.34 -8.40
N LEU A 61 11.95 18.16 -8.22
CA LEU A 61 11.56 17.26 -9.30
C LEU A 61 10.43 17.87 -10.14
N VAL A 62 9.37 18.39 -9.49
CA VAL A 62 8.26 19.07 -10.17
C VAL A 62 8.74 20.28 -10.97
N LYS A 63 9.63 21.11 -10.40
CA LYS A 63 10.21 22.25 -11.10
C LYS A 63 10.98 21.83 -12.33
N ALA A 64 11.82 20.80 -12.23
CA ALA A 64 12.61 20.28 -13.35
C ALA A 64 11.69 19.75 -14.48
N LEU A 65 10.67 18.97 -14.16
CA LEU A 65 9.69 18.47 -15.12
C LEU A 65 8.95 19.60 -15.83
N LYS A 66 8.46 20.61 -15.09
CA LYS A 66 7.79 21.79 -15.68
C LYS A 66 8.72 22.56 -16.60
N THR A 67 10.01 22.69 -16.28
CA THR A 67 11.01 23.33 -17.15
C THR A 67 11.22 22.58 -18.47
N LEU A 68 10.94 21.26 -18.48
CA LEU A 68 11.03 20.40 -19.68
C LEU A 68 9.69 20.33 -20.46
N GLY A 69 8.71 21.17 -20.12
CA GLY A 69 7.42 21.21 -20.80
C GLY A 69 6.39 20.20 -20.30
N TYR A 70 6.63 19.56 -19.18
CA TYR A 70 5.59 18.76 -18.53
C TYR A 70 4.55 19.69 -17.92
N HIS A 71 3.27 19.40 -18.13
CA HIS A 71 2.14 20.12 -17.57
C HIS A 71 1.39 19.25 -16.55
N GLU A 72 0.79 19.89 -15.57
CA GLU A 72 0.07 19.22 -14.50
C GLU A 72 -1.30 18.72 -15.00
N VAL A 73 -1.61 17.46 -14.73
CA VAL A 73 -2.90 16.83 -15.06
C VAL A 73 -3.85 17.09 -13.90
N LYS A 74 -4.86 17.96 -14.11
CA LYS A 74 -5.81 18.37 -13.07
C LYS A 74 -6.98 17.40 -12.90
N GLU A 75 -7.42 16.79 -14.00
CA GLU A 75 -8.54 15.84 -14.01
C GLU A 75 -8.01 14.43 -14.20
N LEU A 76 -8.12 13.64 -13.16
CA LEU A 76 -7.73 12.24 -13.14
C LEU A 76 -8.96 11.36 -12.94
N PRO A 77 -9.07 10.20 -13.62
CA PRO A 77 -10.07 9.18 -13.30
C PRO A 77 -10.03 8.80 -11.82
N GLU A 78 -11.16 8.36 -11.27
CA GLU A 78 -11.31 8.08 -9.85
C GLU A 78 -10.31 7.02 -9.33
N ASP A 79 -10.07 5.97 -10.11
CA ASP A 79 -9.09 4.93 -9.82
C ASP A 79 -7.65 5.46 -9.75
N TYR A 80 -7.32 6.51 -10.50
CA TYR A 80 -6.04 7.22 -10.41
C TYR A 80 -5.96 8.16 -9.20
N GLN A 81 -7.06 8.83 -8.85
CA GLN A 81 -7.10 9.67 -7.65
C GLN A 81 -6.86 8.85 -6.38
N LYS A 82 -7.39 7.62 -6.31
CA LYS A 82 -7.17 6.66 -5.22
C LYS A 82 -5.70 6.22 -5.06
N LEU A 83 -4.85 6.37 -6.08
CA LEU A 83 -3.42 6.12 -5.95
C LEU A 83 -2.73 7.13 -5.04
N GLY A 84 -3.28 8.34 -4.90
CA GLY A 84 -2.79 9.34 -3.96
C GLY A 84 -1.48 9.99 -4.39
N ALA A 85 -1.22 10.12 -5.71
CA ALA A 85 -0.07 10.89 -6.20
C ALA A 85 -0.16 12.34 -5.74
N SER A 86 0.95 12.88 -5.23
CA SER A 86 1.02 14.28 -4.81
C SER A 86 0.96 15.23 -5.99
N VAL A 87 1.54 14.84 -7.11
CA VAL A 87 1.51 15.58 -8.38
C VAL A 87 1.55 14.58 -9.54
N VAL A 88 0.73 14.83 -10.55
CA VAL A 88 0.74 14.10 -11.82
C VAL A 88 1.10 15.07 -12.93
N LEU A 89 2.16 14.76 -13.66
CA LEU A 89 2.65 15.60 -14.75
C LEU A 89 2.75 14.79 -16.05
N ARG A 90 2.48 15.43 -17.18
CA ARG A 90 2.49 14.79 -18.50
C ARG A 90 3.21 15.65 -19.52
N ASN A 91 4.01 15.03 -20.39
CA ASN A 91 4.66 15.72 -21.50
C ASN A 91 3.83 15.65 -22.80
N ASN A 92 4.32 16.28 -23.86
CA ASN A 92 3.64 16.31 -25.17
C ASN A 92 3.59 14.95 -25.88
N ASP A 93 4.40 13.97 -25.47
CA ASP A 93 4.36 12.59 -26.00
C ASP A 93 3.31 11.73 -25.29
N ASP A 94 2.51 12.30 -24.37
CA ASP A 94 1.54 11.63 -23.49
C ASP A 94 2.20 10.74 -22.41
N PHE A 95 3.50 10.94 -22.17
CA PHE A 95 4.24 10.26 -21.13
C PHE A 95 3.99 10.94 -19.77
N GLN A 96 3.60 10.15 -18.78
CA GLN A 96 3.16 10.66 -17.48
C GLN A 96 4.17 10.32 -16.38
N CYS A 97 4.31 11.24 -15.42
CA CYS A 97 5.08 11.06 -14.19
C CYS A 97 4.14 11.25 -13.00
N ASP A 98 3.91 10.20 -12.25
CA ASP A 98 3.13 10.18 -11.02
C ASP A 98 4.10 10.27 -9.84
N ILE A 99 4.09 11.41 -9.14
CA ILE A 99 5.04 11.65 -8.05
C ILE A 99 4.32 11.56 -6.72
N PHE A 100 4.84 10.70 -5.86
CA PHE A 100 4.32 10.41 -4.54
C PHE A 100 5.25 10.96 -3.46
N TYR A 101 4.69 11.41 -2.35
CA TYR A 101 5.44 11.87 -1.19
C TYR A 101 5.23 10.92 -0.01
N ARG A 102 6.25 10.10 0.30
CA ARG A 102 6.32 9.17 1.43
C ARG A 102 5.28 8.05 1.49
N GLN A 103 4.20 8.17 0.75
CA GLN A 103 3.09 7.21 0.79
C GLN A 103 2.49 7.01 -0.59
N VAL A 104 1.89 5.85 -0.82
CA VAL A 104 1.26 5.44 -2.07
C VAL A 104 -0.06 4.72 -1.78
N CYS A 105 -0.91 4.56 -2.78
CA CYS A 105 -2.09 3.68 -2.72
C CYS A 105 -2.86 3.80 -1.39
N ASN A 106 -3.76 4.78 -1.30
CA ASN A 106 -4.60 4.96 -0.10
C ASN A 106 -3.83 5.20 1.22
N ASN A 107 -2.65 5.82 1.13
CA ASN A 107 -1.78 6.18 2.24
C ASN A 107 -0.94 5.03 2.83
N LEU A 108 -0.68 3.97 2.08
CA LEU A 108 0.33 2.98 2.48
C LEU A 108 1.70 3.66 2.54
N ILE A 109 2.35 3.57 3.68
CA ILE A 109 3.62 4.29 3.95
C ILE A 109 4.78 3.54 3.31
N VAL A 110 5.65 4.28 2.61
CA VAL A 110 6.96 3.76 2.19
C VAL A 110 7.87 3.70 3.41
N SER A 111 7.97 2.52 4.01
CA SER A 111 8.67 2.28 5.26
C SER A 111 10.19 2.37 5.14
N ASN A 112 10.88 2.49 6.28
CA ASN A 112 12.33 2.36 6.33
C ASN A 112 12.80 0.96 5.88
N GLY A 113 11.98 -0.08 6.07
CA GLY A 113 12.25 -1.43 5.57
C GLY A 113 12.28 -1.46 4.05
N MET A 114 11.30 -0.87 3.39
CA MET A 114 11.23 -0.74 1.92
C MET A 114 12.43 0.04 1.38
N ILE A 115 12.79 1.16 2.02
CA ILE A 115 13.95 1.99 1.63
C ILE A 115 15.26 1.19 1.73
N LYS A 116 15.45 0.39 2.79
CA LYS A 116 16.65 -0.43 2.98
C LYS A 116 16.76 -1.57 1.96
N ARG A 117 15.62 -2.11 1.49
CA ARG A 117 15.57 -3.16 0.46
C ARG A 117 15.68 -2.62 -0.95
N ALA A 118 15.50 -1.30 -1.13
CA ALA A 118 15.55 -0.68 -2.45
C ALA A 118 16.95 -0.81 -3.07
N GLU A 119 16.97 -1.24 -4.33
CA GLU A 119 18.18 -1.48 -5.10
C GLU A 119 18.60 -0.22 -5.86
N PHE A 120 19.87 0.19 -5.75
CA PHE A 120 20.39 1.30 -6.50
C PHE A 120 20.51 0.94 -7.98
N LEU A 121 19.76 1.62 -8.84
CA LEU A 121 19.78 1.43 -10.28
C LEU A 121 20.90 2.20 -10.95
N GLY A 122 21.13 3.45 -10.52
CA GLY A 122 22.13 4.33 -11.12
C GLY A 122 21.81 5.81 -10.90
N SER A 123 22.73 6.66 -11.38
CA SER A 123 22.58 8.11 -11.35
C SER A 123 22.28 8.66 -12.75
N PHE A 124 21.22 9.43 -12.87
CA PHE A 124 20.81 10.13 -14.09
C PHE A 124 20.97 11.64 -13.85
N GLY A 125 22.13 12.18 -14.19
CA GLY A 125 22.50 13.54 -13.80
C GLY A 125 22.57 13.69 -12.29
N LYS A 126 21.73 14.54 -11.71
CA LYS A 126 21.63 14.75 -10.25
C LYS A 126 20.47 13.98 -9.59
N ILE A 127 19.96 12.93 -10.23
CA ILE A 127 18.97 12.02 -9.66
C ILE A 127 19.63 10.67 -9.43
N ASP A 128 19.63 10.21 -8.19
CA ASP A 128 19.96 8.84 -7.82
C ASP A 128 18.67 8.02 -7.77
N ILE A 129 18.60 6.98 -8.60
CA ILE A 129 17.40 6.16 -8.77
C ILE A 129 17.57 4.84 -8.03
N TYR A 130 16.53 4.49 -7.27
CA TYR A 130 16.40 3.23 -6.56
C TYR A 130 15.15 2.49 -7.04
N LEU A 131 15.23 1.18 -7.17
CA LEU A 131 14.09 0.32 -7.44
C LEU A 131 13.56 -0.25 -6.13
N ILE A 132 12.31 -0.01 -5.81
CA ILE A 132 11.63 -0.68 -4.71
C ILE A 132 11.58 -2.19 -4.99
N SER A 133 11.70 -3.04 -3.97
CA SER A 133 11.76 -4.51 -4.15
C SER A 133 10.49 -5.05 -4.80
N SER A 134 10.58 -6.24 -5.40
CA SER A 134 9.42 -6.90 -6.04
C SER A 134 8.32 -7.21 -5.03
N GLU A 135 8.68 -7.55 -3.79
CA GLU A 135 7.77 -7.78 -2.68
C GLU A 135 6.97 -6.52 -2.32
N ASP A 136 7.65 -5.38 -2.28
CA ASP A 136 7.01 -4.10 -1.96
C ASP A 136 6.13 -3.62 -3.13
N VAL A 137 6.55 -3.83 -4.38
CA VAL A 137 5.71 -3.58 -5.57
C VAL A 137 4.46 -4.46 -5.54
N PHE A 138 4.59 -5.74 -5.17
CA PHE A 138 3.47 -6.66 -5.01
C PHE A 138 2.48 -6.15 -3.96
N LEU A 139 2.98 -5.68 -2.81
CA LEU A 139 2.16 -5.11 -1.75
C LEU A 139 1.42 -3.84 -2.23
N PHE A 140 2.08 -2.91 -2.93
CA PHE A 140 1.43 -1.72 -3.49
C PHE A 140 0.30 -2.09 -4.44
N LYS A 141 0.52 -3.07 -5.32
CA LYS A 141 -0.50 -3.56 -6.26
C LYS A 141 -1.67 -4.26 -5.59
N SER A 142 -1.45 -4.87 -4.41
CA SER A 142 -2.53 -5.51 -3.65
C SER A 142 -3.55 -4.51 -3.08
N ILE A 143 -3.22 -3.23 -3.01
CA ILE A 143 -4.07 -2.18 -2.42
C ILE A 143 -4.89 -1.43 -3.49
N THR A 144 -4.51 -1.58 -4.76
CA THR A 144 -5.23 -0.95 -5.87
C THR A 144 -6.44 -1.78 -6.30
N GLU A 145 -7.44 -1.10 -6.88
CA GLU A 145 -8.63 -1.77 -7.43
C GLU A 145 -8.51 -2.01 -8.95
N ARG A 146 -7.33 -1.72 -9.55
CA ARG A 146 -7.14 -1.82 -10.99
C ARG A 146 -6.96 -3.28 -11.42
N GLU A 147 -7.72 -3.71 -12.41
CA GLU A 147 -7.68 -5.08 -12.94
C GLU A 147 -6.28 -5.47 -13.48
N ALA A 148 -5.61 -4.54 -14.16
CA ALA A 148 -4.27 -4.76 -14.70
C ALA A 148 -3.21 -5.05 -13.61
N ASP A 149 -3.44 -4.64 -12.36
CA ASP A 149 -2.50 -4.91 -11.28
C ASP A 149 -2.51 -6.37 -10.85
N LEU A 150 -3.61 -7.10 -11.06
CA LEU A 150 -3.67 -8.53 -10.78
C LEU A 150 -2.76 -9.34 -11.73
N ASP A 151 -2.71 -8.98 -13.02
CA ASP A 151 -1.79 -9.59 -13.98
C ASP A 151 -0.33 -9.28 -13.63
N ASP A 152 -0.05 -8.05 -13.19
CA ASP A 152 1.27 -7.66 -12.71
C ASP A 152 1.70 -8.46 -11.47
N MET A 153 0.78 -8.66 -10.52
CA MET A 153 1.02 -9.49 -9.33
C MET A 153 1.34 -10.93 -9.71
N ARG A 154 0.63 -11.51 -10.68
CA ARG A 154 0.92 -12.84 -11.22
C ARG A 154 2.34 -12.92 -11.79
N MET A 155 2.74 -11.94 -12.62
CA MET A 155 4.10 -11.90 -13.18
C MET A 155 5.18 -11.81 -12.10
N LEU A 156 4.94 -11.07 -11.00
CA LEU A 156 5.86 -11.00 -9.87
C LEU A 156 5.94 -12.33 -9.12
N ILE A 157 4.83 -13.06 -8.96
CA ILE A 157 4.81 -14.39 -8.34
C ILE A 157 5.62 -15.39 -9.15
N GLU A 158 5.45 -15.40 -10.47
CA GLU A 158 6.17 -16.32 -11.38
C GLU A 158 7.69 -16.12 -11.33
N ARG A 159 8.17 -14.92 -10.96
CA ARG A 159 9.59 -14.60 -10.78
C ARG A 159 10.14 -14.95 -9.41
N GLY A 160 9.28 -15.35 -8.49
CA GLY A 160 9.61 -15.65 -7.12
C GLY A 160 9.61 -14.44 -6.21
N LEU A 161 8.94 -14.55 -5.08
CA LEU A 161 8.86 -13.52 -4.04
C LEU A 161 9.26 -14.11 -2.68
N ASN A 162 9.91 -13.30 -1.87
CA ASN A 162 10.08 -13.59 -0.46
C ASN A 162 8.78 -13.26 0.29
N TRP A 163 7.93 -14.26 0.46
CA TRP A 163 6.62 -14.09 1.08
C TRP A 163 6.66 -13.60 2.53
N SER A 164 7.76 -13.89 3.26
CA SER A 164 7.94 -13.36 4.61
C SER A 164 8.10 -11.83 4.58
N VAL A 165 8.77 -11.27 3.56
CA VAL A 165 8.89 -9.82 3.38
C VAL A 165 7.52 -9.22 3.11
N VAL A 166 6.73 -9.78 2.18
CA VAL A 166 5.37 -9.30 1.86
C VAL A 166 4.50 -9.28 3.11
N SER A 167 4.43 -10.41 3.84
CA SER A 167 3.59 -10.54 5.05
C SER A 167 4.03 -9.58 6.15
N ASN A 168 5.33 -9.53 6.47
CA ASN A 168 5.86 -8.69 7.54
C ASN A 168 5.68 -7.21 7.23
N GLU A 169 5.92 -6.79 5.99
CA GLU A 169 5.74 -5.40 5.58
C GLU A 169 4.26 -4.98 5.66
N CYS A 170 3.34 -5.82 5.20
CA CYS A 170 1.90 -5.58 5.32
C CYS A 170 1.49 -5.38 6.79
N LYS A 171 1.91 -6.29 7.68
CA LYS A 171 1.59 -6.26 9.12
C LYS A 171 2.26 -5.11 9.88
N SER A 172 3.37 -4.57 9.36
CA SER A 172 4.11 -3.46 9.98
C SER A 172 3.58 -2.08 9.62
N GLN A 173 2.67 -1.99 8.67
CA GLN A 173 2.05 -0.72 8.26
C GLN A 173 1.24 -0.10 9.42
N ASP A 174 0.99 1.20 9.33
CA ASP A 174 0.21 1.89 10.36
C ASP A 174 -1.18 1.25 10.50
N LYS A 175 -1.71 1.27 11.73
CA LYS A 175 -2.97 0.62 12.06
C LYS A 175 -4.22 1.48 11.81
N LYS A 176 -4.11 2.52 11.00
CA LYS A 176 -5.25 3.33 10.55
C LYS A 176 -6.18 2.54 9.62
N LYS A 177 -5.63 1.51 8.97
CA LYS A 177 -6.38 0.57 8.11
C LYS A 177 -5.93 -0.85 8.41
N ILE A 178 -6.80 -1.80 8.15
CA ILE A 178 -6.45 -3.23 8.18
C ILE A 178 -5.90 -3.60 6.81
N TRP A 179 -4.59 -3.37 6.61
CA TRP A 179 -3.91 -3.60 5.33
C TRP A 179 -3.99 -5.06 4.88
N GLU A 180 -4.06 -5.97 5.84
CA GLU A 180 -4.23 -7.40 5.60
C GLU A 180 -5.53 -7.72 4.86
N THR A 181 -6.60 -6.93 5.03
CA THR A 181 -7.86 -7.15 4.27
C THR A 181 -7.70 -6.85 2.79
N PHE A 182 -6.98 -5.78 2.44
CA PHE A 182 -6.68 -5.46 1.04
C PHE A 182 -5.84 -6.55 0.40
N LEU A 183 -4.75 -6.95 1.08
CA LEU A 183 -3.89 -8.03 0.61
C LEU A 183 -4.69 -9.33 0.47
N LEU A 184 -5.49 -9.71 1.47
CA LEU A 184 -6.34 -10.91 1.42
C LEU A 184 -7.27 -10.91 0.22
N SER A 185 -7.97 -9.80 -0.03
CA SER A 185 -8.87 -9.66 -1.19
C SER A 185 -8.15 -9.97 -2.50
N LYS A 186 -6.94 -9.43 -2.69
CA LYS A 186 -6.14 -9.71 -3.90
C LYS A 186 -5.61 -11.14 -3.96
N LEU A 187 -5.25 -11.74 -2.83
CA LEU A 187 -4.86 -13.15 -2.79
C LEU A 187 -6.05 -14.06 -3.14
N GLU A 188 -7.27 -13.69 -2.77
CA GLU A 188 -8.50 -14.40 -3.16
C GLU A 188 -8.80 -14.22 -4.65
N GLU A 189 -8.65 -13.03 -5.21
CA GLU A 189 -8.77 -12.80 -6.65
C GLU A 189 -7.75 -13.62 -7.45
N LEU A 190 -6.47 -13.67 -7.03
CA LEU A 190 -5.42 -14.49 -7.65
C LEU A 190 -5.77 -15.98 -7.62
N LYS A 191 -6.30 -16.46 -6.49
CA LYS A 191 -6.77 -17.84 -6.35
C LYS A 191 -7.94 -18.14 -7.28
N ASN A 192 -8.94 -17.26 -7.30
CA ASN A 192 -10.17 -17.49 -8.07
C ASN A 192 -9.94 -17.36 -9.57
N ARG A 193 -9.11 -16.40 -10.02
CA ARG A 193 -8.89 -16.13 -11.44
C ARG A 193 -7.79 -16.99 -12.05
N PHE A 194 -6.73 -17.28 -11.31
CA PHE A 194 -5.54 -17.96 -11.83
C PHE A 194 -5.22 -19.29 -11.13
N GLY A 195 -6.00 -19.70 -10.13
CA GLY A 195 -5.71 -20.89 -9.32
C GLY A 195 -4.47 -20.77 -8.40
N ILE A 196 -3.95 -19.55 -8.22
CA ILE A 196 -2.71 -19.31 -7.46
C ILE A 196 -3.03 -19.20 -5.97
N VAL A 197 -2.51 -20.16 -5.18
CA VAL A 197 -2.58 -20.13 -3.72
C VAL A 197 -1.19 -19.77 -3.17
N THR A 198 -1.06 -18.61 -2.57
CA THR A 198 0.24 -18.13 -2.03
C THR A 198 0.53 -18.75 -0.66
N PRO A 199 1.83 -18.91 -0.28
CA PRO A 199 2.21 -19.46 1.02
C PRO A 199 1.66 -18.67 2.22
N ILE A 200 1.47 -17.34 2.06
CA ILE A 200 0.99 -16.46 3.14
C ILE A 200 -0.54 -16.38 3.26
N TYR A 201 -1.29 -17.03 2.34
CA TYR A 201 -2.76 -16.88 2.29
C TYR A 201 -3.44 -17.18 3.63
N LYS A 202 -3.11 -18.31 4.27
CA LYS A 202 -3.74 -18.71 5.55
C LYS A 202 -3.38 -17.76 6.69
N ASP A 203 -2.14 -17.32 6.73
CA ASP A 203 -1.63 -16.39 7.76
C ASP A 203 -2.25 -15.01 7.62
N ILE A 204 -2.31 -14.44 6.42
CA ILE A 204 -2.95 -13.15 6.14
C ILE A 204 -4.45 -13.21 6.41
N LYS A 205 -5.13 -14.29 5.99
CA LYS A 205 -6.56 -14.48 6.27
C LYS A 205 -6.84 -14.44 7.77
N LYS A 206 -6.10 -15.22 8.55
CA LYS A 206 -6.24 -15.24 10.02
C LYS A 206 -5.98 -13.87 10.63
N THR A 207 -4.92 -13.18 10.22
CA THR A 207 -4.59 -11.85 10.77
C THR A 207 -5.66 -10.82 10.41
N ALA A 208 -6.17 -10.83 9.18
CA ALA A 208 -7.25 -9.95 8.75
C ALA A 208 -8.54 -10.18 9.58
N GLU A 209 -8.92 -11.45 9.77
CA GLU A 209 -10.09 -11.82 10.59
C GLU A 209 -9.91 -11.36 12.06
N ASP A 210 -8.75 -11.61 12.67
CA ASP A 210 -8.45 -11.21 14.05
C ASP A 210 -8.48 -9.66 14.22
N GLU A 211 -7.92 -8.90 13.28
CA GLU A 211 -7.95 -7.42 13.32
C GLU A 211 -9.38 -6.88 13.07
N MET A 212 -10.16 -7.47 12.17
CA MET A 212 -11.55 -7.08 11.94
C MET A 212 -12.40 -7.31 13.19
N ILE A 213 -12.25 -8.45 13.86
CA ILE A 213 -12.93 -8.78 15.12
C ILE A 213 -12.56 -7.75 16.19
N LYS A 214 -11.28 -7.43 16.31
CA LYS A 214 -10.78 -6.43 17.25
C LYS A 214 -11.41 -5.06 17.00
N ASP A 215 -11.37 -4.55 15.74
CA ASP A 215 -11.95 -3.26 15.39
C ASP A 215 -13.46 -3.21 15.67
N MET A 216 -14.16 -4.30 15.38
CA MET A 216 -15.57 -4.43 15.72
C MET A 216 -15.81 -4.24 17.22
N PHE A 217 -15.08 -4.96 18.10
CA PHE A 217 -15.22 -4.81 19.55
C PHE A 217 -14.84 -3.40 20.02
N LEU A 218 -13.76 -2.82 19.49
CA LEU A 218 -13.36 -1.46 19.85
C LEU A 218 -14.46 -0.43 19.49
N SER A 219 -15.12 -0.60 18.36
CA SER A 219 -16.24 0.27 17.97
C SER A 219 -17.45 0.13 18.89
N ILE A 220 -17.78 -1.10 19.31
CA ILE A 220 -18.91 -1.38 20.23
C ILE A 220 -18.67 -0.79 21.62
N ILE A 221 -17.46 -0.92 22.15
CA ILE A 221 -17.11 -0.54 23.54
C ILE A 221 -16.53 0.86 23.67
N LYS A 222 -16.53 1.67 22.59
CA LYS A 222 -15.95 3.03 22.55
C LYS A 222 -16.34 3.90 23.75
N ASP A 223 -17.61 3.85 24.16
CA ASP A 223 -18.17 4.66 25.27
C ASP A 223 -18.25 3.88 26.59
N GLY A 224 -17.63 2.72 26.67
CA GLY A 224 -17.71 1.81 27.81
C GLY A 224 -19.05 1.05 27.86
N LYS A 225 -18.99 -0.28 27.83
CA LYS A 225 -20.16 -1.17 27.79
C LYS A 225 -20.01 -2.31 28.78
N THR A 226 -21.16 -2.74 29.35
CA THR A 226 -21.24 -3.98 30.12
C THR A 226 -21.20 -5.20 29.22
N PHE A 227 -20.88 -6.36 29.78
CA PHE A 227 -20.89 -7.62 29.01
C PHE A 227 -22.24 -7.87 28.33
N ASN A 228 -23.34 -7.62 29.02
CA ASN A 228 -24.71 -7.88 28.50
C ASN A 228 -24.98 -6.97 27.27
N GLU A 229 -24.68 -5.68 27.35
CA GLU A 229 -24.83 -4.75 26.20
C GLU A 229 -24.03 -5.18 25.00
N ILE A 230 -22.78 -5.65 25.22
CA ILE A 230 -21.93 -6.16 24.14
C ILE A 230 -22.51 -7.46 23.57
N ALA A 231 -22.90 -8.38 24.42
CA ALA A 231 -23.44 -9.68 24.02
C ALA A 231 -24.75 -9.54 23.25
N ASP A 232 -25.66 -8.67 23.70
CA ASP A 232 -26.92 -8.41 23.01
C ASP A 232 -26.70 -7.84 21.62
N TYR A 233 -25.76 -6.87 21.47
CA TYR A 233 -25.40 -6.30 20.17
C TYR A 233 -24.82 -7.36 19.24
N VAL A 234 -23.80 -8.09 19.69
CA VAL A 234 -23.07 -9.06 18.86
C VAL A 234 -23.96 -10.25 18.47
N LYS A 235 -24.80 -10.76 19.40
CA LYS A 235 -25.75 -11.83 19.09
C LYS A 235 -26.78 -11.38 18.05
N LYS A 236 -27.35 -10.19 18.23
CA LYS A 236 -28.38 -9.66 17.34
C LYS A 236 -27.88 -9.37 15.95
N THR A 237 -26.63 -8.90 15.85
CA THR A 237 -26.06 -8.41 14.57
C THR A 237 -25.28 -9.50 13.84
N LEU A 238 -24.58 -10.39 14.58
CA LEU A 238 -23.58 -11.31 14.02
C LEU A 238 -23.80 -12.78 14.39
N ASN A 239 -24.77 -13.07 15.25
CA ASN A 239 -25.16 -14.42 15.67
C ASN A 239 -24.04 -15.25 16.32
N TYR A 240 -23.09 -14.60 17.03
CA TYR A 240 -22.05 -15.30 17.80
C TYR A 240 -22.52 -15.69 19.20
N SER A 241 -21.98 -16.81 19.74
CA SER A 241 -22.30 -17.27 21.10
C SER A 241 -21.65 -16.41 22.19
N GLU A 242 -22.25 -16.36 23.38
CA GLU A 242 -21.65 -15.66 24.53
C GLU A 242 -20.27 -16.18 24.90
N SER A 243 -20.06 -17.49 24.80
CA SER A 243 -18.76 -18.10 25.09
C SER A 243 -17.67 -17.57 24.16
N TRP A 244 -18.00 -17.40 22.88
CA TRP A 244 -17.09 -16.81 21.91
C TRP A 244 -16.82 -15.32 22.24
N ILE A 245 -17.89 -14.55 22.54
CA ILE A 245 -17.76 -13.13 22.92
C ILE A 245 -16.85 -12.97 24.14
N ARG A 246 -17.05 -13.80 25.19
CA ARG A 246 -16.20 -13.78 26.39
C ARG A 246 -14.74 -14.05 26.06
N LYS A 247 -14.49 -15.06 25.23
CA LYS A 247 -13.13 -15.44 24.81
C LYS A 247 -12.43 -14.29 24.06
N GLU A 248 -13.13 -13.63 23.12
CA GLU A 248 -12.54 -12.51 22.38
C GLU A 248 -12.28 -11.29 23.28
N LEU A 249 -13.23 -10.91 24.16
CA LEU A 249 -13.02 -9.85 25.15
C LEU A 249 -11.84 -10.16 26.08
N GLU A 250 -11.68 -11.40 26.51
CA GLU A 250 -10.52 -11.82 27.33
C GLU A 250 -9.21 -11.71 26.59
N LYS A 251 -9.15 -12.02 25.29
CA LYS A 251 -7.96 -11.79 24.46
C LYS A 251 -7.59 -10.31 24.43
N LEU A 252 -8.57 -9.43 24.22
CA LEU A 252 -8.36 -7.99 24.17
C LEU A 252 -7.90 -7.41 25.51
N VAL A 253 -8.43 -7.94 26.63
CA VAL A 253 -7.97 -7.56 27.99
C VAL A 253 -6.54 -8.04 28.24
N LYS A 254 -6.20 -9.31 27.92
CA LYS A 254 -4.86 -9.86 28.07
C LYS A 254 -3.84 -9.15 27.18
N GLY A 255 -4.27 -8.72 26.00
CA GLY A 255 -3.47 -7.93 25.06
C GLY A 255 -3.32 -6.46 25.44
N ASP A 256 -3.84 -6.05 26.58
CA ASP A 256 -3.80 -4.66 27.08
C ASP A 256 -4.47 -3.62 26.16
N ILE A 257 -5.40 -4.08 25.30
CA ILE A 257 -6.11 -3.25 24.32
C ILE A 257 -7.33 -2.58 24.96
N ILE A 258 -8.04 -3.30 25.84
CA ILE A 258 -9.22 -2.82 26.58
C ILE A 258 -9.03 -3.05 28.07
N LYS A 259 -9.75 -2.23 28.88
CA LYS A 259 -9.85 -2.39 30.33
C LYS A 259 -11.13 -3.15 30.67
N LYS A 260 -11.06 -3.94 31.74
CA LYS A 260 -12.21 -4.57 32.38
C LYS A 260 -12.25 -4.09 33.82
N GLU A 261 -13.26 -3.34 34.18
CA GLU A 261 -13.45 -2.78 35.50
C GLU A 261 -14.74 -3.29 36.13
N LYS A 262 -14.77 -3.47 37.46
CA LYS A 262 -15.95 -3.88 38.18
C LYS A 262 -16.86 -2.66 38.39
N ASP A 263 -18.08 -2.74 37.93
CA ASP A 263 -19.11 -1.69 38.07
C ASP A 263 -20.33 -2.30 38.78
N GLY A 264 -20.38 -2.17 40.11
CA GLY A 264 -21.36 -2.82 40.95
C GLY A 264 -21.33 -4.36 40.83
N ARG A 265 -22.45 -4.95 40.37
CA ARG A 265 -22.55 -6.41 40.09
C ARG A 265 -22.12 -6.82 38.69
N ALA A 266 -21.85 -5.85 37.81
CA ALA A 266 -21.44 -6.10 36.42
C ALA A 266 -19.97 -5.80 36.21
N CYS A 267 -19.43 -6.25 35.06
CA CYS A 267 -18.13 -5.82 34.56
C CYS A 267 -18.34 -4.89 33.35
N LYS A 268 -17.66 -3.75 33.33
CA LYS A 268 -17.66 -2.79 32.27
C LYS A 268 -16.35 -2.87 31.52
N TYR A 269 -16.43 -2.83 30.19
CA TYR A 269 -15.29 -2.84 29.27
C TYR A 269 -15.16 -1.46 28.64
N SER A 270 -13.95 -0.96 28.53
CA SER A 270 -13.64 0.33 27.86
C SER A 270 -12.32 0.27 27.12
N VAL A 271 -12.20 1.08 26.07
CA VAL A 271 -10.94 1.21 25.31
C VAL A 271 -9.90 1.88 26.18
N ARG A 272 -8.67 1.39 26.19
CA ARG A 272 -7.55 2.10 26.83
C ARG A 272 -7.19 3.33 26.01
N LYS A 273 -7.04 4.46 26.68
CA LYS A 273 -6.58 5.71 26.10
C LYS A 273 -5.06 5.69 25.93
#